data_a0c0ff39d06450e58670bcb945d6ee3d
#
_entry.id   a0c0ff39d06450e58670bcb945d6ee3d
#
_cell.length_a   1.000
_cell.length_b   1.000
_cell.length_c   1.000
_cell.angle_alpha   90.00
_cell.angle_beta   90.00
_cell.angle_gamma   90.00
#
_symmetry.space_group_name_H-M   'P 1'
#
loop_
_entity.id
_entity.type
_entity.pdbx_description
1 polymer ?
#
loop_
_entity_poly.entity_id
_entity_poly.type
_entity_poly.pdbx_seq_one_letter_code
_entity_poly.pdbx_strand_id
1 'polypeptide(L)'
;MCEDAPCTKACGKGDPARAIRAIRFDNAKNARKWIDGCSDADLERAEQACIHYDLPIRIRELLKAAECELVANNEPTPSLAITFCGIPCENPFFLASSAVCTNYDMVARALEMGWAGVFYKTICRQDIHEVSPRFDAVKEGTTFAGFRNMEQLSENPYEVDFDILRRLKQNYPTKVIVASIMGEFEEDWISLAKMAEEAGCDAVELNFSCPQMRLAGMGSDVGQDPELVAYYTTYVKRNVSIPVIPKMTPNITHMNRPLLASYFTGADAVSAINTIKSVTLSP
;
A
#
# COMPACT_ATOMS: atom_id res chain seq x y z
N MET A 1 2.86 -9.33 -17.35
CA MET A 1 3.74 -10.29 -16.66
C MET A 1 3.20 -11.67 -16.90
N CYS A 2 4.04 -12.64 -17.31
CA CYS A 2 3.54 -13.99 -17.52
C CYS A 2 3.35 -14.65 -16.15
N GLU A 3 2.12 -14.78 -15.68
CA GLU A 3 1.79 -15.59 -14.50
C GLU A 3 2.27 -17.03 -14.64
N ASP A 4 2.35 -17.49 -15.89
CA ASP A 4 2.81 -18.81 -16.30
C ASP A 4 3.99 -18.68 -17.29
N ALA A 5 5.10 -18.12 -16.84
CA ALA A 5 6.27 -17.96 -17.71
C ALA A 5 6.73 -19.32 -18.28
N PRO A 6 6.78 -19.49 -19.61
CA PRO A 6 7.19 -20.76 -20.23
C PRO A 6 8.58 -21.24 -19.77
N CYS A 7 9.50 -20.29 -19.53
CA CYS A 7 10.82 -20.60 -18.99
C CYS A 7 10.77 -21.22 -17.58
N THR A 8 9.85 -20.78 -16.72
CA THR A 8 9.65 -21.37 -15.39
C THR A 8 9.07 -22.77 -15.50
N LYS A 9 8.09 -23.01 -16.37
CA LYS A 9 7.55 -24.36 -16.62
C LYS A 9 8.60 -25.31 -17.17
N ALA A 10 9.44 -24.86 -18.11
CA ALA A 10 10.49 -25.65 -18.71
C ALA A 10 11.65 -25.96 -17.74
N CYS A 11 11.94 -25.07 -16.81
CA CYS A 11 12.94 -25.28 -15.76
C CYS A 11 12.56 -26.44 -14.82
N GLY A 12 11.32 -26.47 -14.37
CA GLY A 12 10.75 -27.54 -13.56
C GLY A 12 11.13 -27.56 -12.07
N LYS A 13 12.20 -26.87 -11.66
CA LYS A 13 12.70 -26.83 -10.26
C LYS A 13 12.85 -25.46 -9.66
N GLY A 14 12.84 -24.41 -10.42
CA GLY A 14 13.02 -23.04 -9.96
C GLY A 14 12.13 -22.08 -10.72
N ASP A 15 12.31 -20.79 -10.45
CA ASP A 15 11.59 -19.73 -11.14
C ASP A 15 12.57 -18.75 -11.81
N PRO A 16 13.10 -19.08 -12.99
CA PRO A 16 13.99 -18.21 -13.75
C PRO A 16 13.39 -16.85 -14.08
N ALA A 17 12.07 -16.76 -14.28
CA ALA A 17 11.41 -15.50 -14.58
C ALA A 17 11.49 -14.53 -13.38
N ARG A 18 11.31 -15.04 -12.15
CA ARG A 18 11.51 -14.23 -10.92
C ARG A 18 12.97 -13.92 -10.68
N ALA A 19 13.88 -14.86 -10.95
CA ALA A 19 15.31 -14.61 -10.84
C ALA A 19 15.76 -13.46 -11.75
N ILE A 20 15.39 -13.47 -13.03
CA ILE A 20 15.70 -12.40 -13.99
C ILE A 20 15.09 -11.07 -13.56
N ARG A 21 13.87 -11.08 -13.01
CA ARG A 21 13.27 -9.87 -12.45
C ARG A 21 14.07 -9.32 -11.28
N ALA A 22 14.52 -10.17 -10.37
CA ALA A 22 15.34 -9.75 -9.24
C ALA A 22 16.64 -9.08 -9.74
N ILE A 23 17.30 -9.65 -10.74
CA ILE A 23 18.50 -9.04 -11.38
C ILE A 23 18.16 -7.67 -11.97
N ARG A 24 17.04 -7.53 -12.67
CA ARG A 24 16.62 -6.24 -13.25
C ARG A 24 16.44 -5.12 -12.21
N PHE A 25 16.19 -5.48 -10.97
CA PHE A 25 16.05 -4.56 -9.85
C PHE A 25 17.28 -4.57 -8.91
N ASP A 26 18.45 -4.92 -9.43
CA ASP A 26 19.74 -4.96 -8.69
C ASP A 26 19.69 -5.82 -7.41
N ASN A 27 18.86 -6.87 -7.43
CA ASN A 27 18.69 -7.78 -6.30
C ASN A 27 19.22 -9.18 -6.60
N ALA A 28 20.51 -9.26 -6.89
CA ALA A 28 21.21 -10.50 -7.24
C ALA A 28 21.07 -11.59 -6.15
N LYS A 29 21.04 -11.18 -4.87
CA LYS A 29 20.89 -12.12 -3.73
C LYS A 29 19.55 -12.86 -3.77
N ASN A 30 18.46 -12.18 -4.13
CA ASN A 30 17.16 -12.83 -4.29
C ASN A 30 17.07 -13.64 -5.59
N ALA A 31 17.77 -13.22 -6.65
CA ALA A 31 17.82 -13.99 -7.89
C ALA A 31 18.24 -15.43 -7.64
N ARG A 32 19.27 -15.64 -6.82
CA ARG A 32 19.79 -16.97 -6.48
C ARG A 32 18.78 -17.85 -5.77
N LYS A 33 17.96 -17.29 -4.87
CA LYS A 33 16.93 -18.05 -4.16
C LYS A 33 15.89 -18.68 -5.09
N TRP A 34 15.58 -18.00 -6.20
CA TRP A 34 14.55 -18.47 -7.15
C TRP A 34 15.05 -19.58 -8.07
N ILE A 35 16.34 -19.83 -8.15
CA ILE A 35 16.97 -20.87 -8.96
C ILE A 35 17.74 -21.90 -8.11
N ASP A 36 17.55 -21.85 -6.80
CA ASP A 36 18.19 -22.80 -5.90
C ASP A 36 17.78 -24.24 -6.28
N GLY A 37 18.80 -25.12 -6.42
CA GLY A 37 18.63 -26.49 -6.89
C GLY A 37 18.41 -26.67 -8.40
N CYS A 38 18.46 -25.61 -9.22
CA CYS A 38 18.46 -25.74 -10.68
C CYS A 38 19.83 -26.16 -11.20
N SER A 39 19.86 -27.17 -12.08
CA SER A 39 21.06 -27.52 -12.85
C SER A 39 21.22 -26.63 -14.07
N ASP A 40 22.41 -26.61 -14.66
CA ASP A 40 22.68 -25.88 -15.91
C ASP A 40 21.77 -26.35 -17.05
N ALA A 41 21.43 -27.65 -17.10
CA ALA A 41 20.49 -28.21 -18.04
C ALA A 41 19.03 -27.73 -17.82
N ASP A 42 18.64 -27.50 -16.56
CA ASP A 42 17.32 -26.93 -16.23
C ASP A 42 17.21 -25.48 -16.74
N LEU A 43 18.27 -24.69 -16.56
CA LEU A 43 18.35 -23.31 -17.02
C LEU A 43 18.45 -23.21 -18.55
N GLU A 44 19.14 -24.16 -19.19
CA GLU A 44 19.18 -24.25 -20.66
C GLU A 44 17.81 -24.52 -21.27
N ARG A 45 17.03 -25.45 -20.71
CA ARG A 45 15.63 -25.67 -21.10
C ARG A 45 14.79 -24.42 -20.92
N ALA A 46 15.02 -23.70 -19.83
CA ALA A 46 14.33 -22.41 -19.60
C ALA A 46 14.66 -21.36 -20.66
N GLU A 47 15.91 -21.24 -21.10
CA GLU A 47 16.33 -20.35 -22.18
C GLU A 47 15.68 -20.74 -23.51
N GLN A 48 15.65 -22.00 -23.85
CA GLN A 48 15.03 -22.52 -25.07
C GLN A 48 13.52 -22.30 -25.11
N ALA A 49 12.86 -22.23 -23.95
CA ALA A 49 11.44 -21.93 -23.82
C ALA A 49 11.11 -20.44 -23.78
N CYS A 50 12.09 -19.55 -24.01
CA CYS A 50 11.88 -18.11 -23.99
C CYS A 50 10.96 -17.68 -25.13
N ILE A 51 9.95 -16.87 -24.81
CA ILE A 51 8.98 -16.33 -25.79
C ILE A 51 9.47 -15.07 -26.52
N HIS A 52 10.63 -14.56 -26.17
CA HIS A 52 11.30 -13.46 -26.88
C HIS A 52 12.13 -14.06 -28.06
N TYR A 53 11.43 -14.51 -29.10
CA TYR A 53 12.02 -15.29 -30.20
C TYR A 53 13.13 -14.55 -30.97
N ASP A 54 13.00 -13.24 -31.13
CA ASP A 54 13.99 -12.43 -31.85
C ASP A 54 15.22 -12.08 -31.02
N LEU A 55 15.04 -12.00 -29.69
CA LEU A 55 16.10 -11.71 -28.73
C LEU A 55 15.85 -12.48 -27.44
N PRO A 56 16.15 -13.78 -27.39
CA PRO A 56 15.90 -14.60 -26.22
C PRO A 56 16.73 -14.15 -25.03
N ILE A 57 16.12 -14.21 -23.83
CA ILE A 57 16.79 -13.85 -22.58
C ILE A 57 17.84 -14.92 -22.28
N ARG A 58 19.11 -14.49 -22.17
CA ARG A 58 20.25 -15.36 -21.82
C ARG A 58 20.31 -15.54 -20.31
N ILE A 59 19.46 -16.43 -19.80
CA ILE A 59 19.23 -16.62 -18.35
C ILE A 59 20.53 -17.01 -17.63
N ARG A 60 21.30 -17.96 -18.18
CA ARG A 60 22.56 -18.44 -17.59
C ARG A 60 23.64 -17.35 -17.52
N GLU A 61 23.78 -16.55 -18.58
CA GLU A 61 24.76 -15.45 -18.63
C GLU A 61 24.42 -14.35 -17.61
N LEU A 62 23.12 -13.97 -17.51
CA LEU A 62 22.66 -12.98 -16.55
C LEU A 62 22.85 -13.44 -15.11
N LEU A 63 22.59 -14.71 -14.82
CA LEU A 63 22.80 -15.29 -13.49
C LEU A 63 24.29 -15.34 -13.12
N LYS A 64 25.19 -15.69 -14.07
CA LYS A 64 26.62 -15.64 -13.85
C LYS A 64 27.14 -14.23 -13.59
N ALA A 65 26.66 -13.24 -14.36
CA ALA A 65 27.00 -11.84 -14.13
C ALA A 65 26.58 -11.38 -12.73
N ALA A 66 25.34 -11.71 -12.31
CA ALA A 66 24.84 -11.40 -10.98
C ALA A 66 25.62 -12.12 -9.85
N GLU A 67 26.14 -13.33 -10.08
CA GLU A 67 27.01 -14.03 -9.14
C GLU A 67 28.37 -13.34 -8.96
N CYS A 68 28.95 -12.82 -10.04
CA CYS A 68 30.19 -12.05 -9.98
C CYS A 68 30.00 -10.75 -9.16
N GLU A 69 28.86 -10.08 -9.30
CA GLU A 69 28.54 -8.90 -8.50
C GLU A 69 28.35 -9.23 -7.02
N LEU A 70 27.76 -10.38 -6.68
CA LEU A 70 27.59 -10.83 -5.29
C LEU A 70 28.92 -11.13 -4.60
N VAL A 71 29.92 -11.62 -5.35
CA VAL A 71 31.25 -11.89 -4.83
C VAL A 71 32.06 -10.59 -4.60
N ALA A 72 31.80 -9.57 -5.43
CA ALA A 72 32.41 -8.25 -5.32
C ALA A 72 31.84 -7.39 -4.17
N ASN A 73 30.56 -7.60 -3.83
CA ASN A 73 29.83 -6.82 -2.83
C ASN A 73 29.54 -7.64 -1.56
N ASN A 74 30.59 -8.01 -0.82
CA ASN A 74 30.46 -8.62 0.50
C ASN A 74 30.09 -7.61 1.61
N GLU A 75 29.50 -6.48 1.25
CA GLU A 75 29.00 -5.52 2.22
C GLU A 75 27.71 -6.05 2.88
N PRO A 76 27.57 -5.92 4.20
CA PRO A 76 26.32 -6.30 4.87
C PRO A 76 25.18 -5.48 4.28
N THR A 77 24.10 -6.16 3.87
CA THR A 77 22.90 -5.49 3.39
C THR A 77 22.44 -4.47 4.44
N PRO A 78 22.35 -3.18 4.12
CA PRO A 78 21.95 -2.16 5.08
C PRO A 78 20.57 -2.49 5.65
N SER A 79 20.42 -2.27 6.96
CA SER A 79 19.12 -2.44 7.61
C SER A 79 18.14 -1.41 7.06
N LEU A 80 16.94 -1.86 6.73
CA LEU A 80 15.83 -0.99 6.36
C LEU A 80 14.96 -0.61 7.57
N ALA A 81 15.34 -1.03 8.77
CA ALA A 81 14.57 -0.75 9.99
C ALA A 81 14.49 0.77 10.23
N ILE A 82 13.29 1.22 10.59
CA ILE A 82 12.99 2.60 10.93
C ILE A 82 12.19 2.68 12.23
N THR A 83 12.04 3.89 12.75
CA THR A 83 11.04 4.19 13.78
C THR A 83 9.98 5.13 13.17
N PHE A 84 8.72 4.72 13.22
CA PHE A 84 7.59 5.48 12.71
C PHE A 84 6.65 5.84 13.86
N CYS A 85 6.47 7.12 14.15
CA CYS A 85 5.68 7.62 15.30
C CYS A 85 6.06 6.96 16.65
N GLY A 86 7.36 6.70 16.86
CA GLY A 86 7.84 5.98 18.04
C GLY A 86 7.73 4.45 17.97
N ILE A 87 7.15 3.90 16.91
CA ILE A 87 6.93 2.47 16.72
C ILE A 87 8.08 1.87 15.91
N PRO A 88 8.79 0.84 16.39
CA PRO A 88 9.81 0.14 15.62
C PRO A 88 9.22 -0.60 14.42
N CYS A 89 9.80 -0.40 13.24
CA CYS A 89 9.37 -1.05 11.99
C CYS A 89 10.56 -1.74 11.33
N GLU A 90 10.34 -2.93 10.78
CA GLU A 90 11.39 -3.70 10.10
C GLU A 90 11.86 -3.05 8.77
N ASN A 91 11.03 -2.22 8.17
CA ASN A 91 11.32 -1.46 6.95
C ASN A 91 10.31 -0.31 6.79
N PRO A 92 10.50 0.63 5.84
CA PRO A 92 9.61 1.78 5.63
C PRO A 92 8.40 1.48 4.71
N PHE A 93 8.12 0.23 4.36
CA PHE A 93 7.09 -0.11 3.38
C PHE A 93 5.78 -0.51 4.05
N PHE A 94 4.75 0.30 3.81
CA PHE A 94 3.39 0.08 4.30
C PHE A 94 2.40 0.00 3.15
N LEU A 95 1.39 -0.86 3.28
CA LEU A 95 0.23 -0.80 2.38
C LEU A 95 -0.57 0.46 2.69
N ALA A 96 -0.82 1.28 1.68
CA ALA A 96 -1.71 2.42 1.80
C ALA A 96 -3.18 1.97 1.82
N SER A 97 -4.03 2.76 2.48
CA SER A 97 -5.49 2.56 2.47
C SER A 97 -6.02 2.56 1.04
N SER A 98 -6.42 1.39 0.55
CA SER A 98 -6.80 1.15 -0.85
C SER A 98 -7.52 -0.19 -1.02
N ALA A 99 -7.89 -0.56 -2.24
CA ALA A 99 -8.54 -1.83 -2.59
C ALA A 99 -7.78 -3.09 -2.15
N VAL A 100 -6.45 -3.00 -2.00
CA VAL A 100 -5.62 -4.17 -1.63
C VAL A 100 -5.54 -4.42 -0.12
N CYS A 101 -6.26 -3.66 0.68
CA CYS A 101 -6.30 -3.81 2.14
C CYS A 101 -7.72 -3.70 2.71
N THR A 102 -8.70 -4.37 2.05
CA THR A 102 -10.11 -4.35 2.40
C THR A 102 -10.55 -5.54 3.26
N ASN A 103 -9.72 -6.57 3.39
CA ASN A 103 -10.06 -7.77 4.16
C ASN A 103 -8.82 -8.40 4.79
N TYR A 104 -9.08 -9.35 5.70
CA TYR A 104 -8.03 -10.01 6.46
C TYR A 104 -7.00 -10.72 5.55
N ASP A 105 -7.43 -11.51 4.58
CA ASP A 105 -6.55 -12.37 3.79
C ASP A 105 -5.59 -11.57 2.89
N MET A 106 -6.08 -10.47 2.31
CA MET A 106 -5.23 -9.56 1.50
C MET A 106 -4.13 -8.94 2.34
N VAL A 107 -4.48 -8.44 3.53
CA VAL A 107 -3.52 -7.80 4.44
C VAL A 107 -2.54 -8.84 4.99
N ALA A 108 -3.03 -9.98 5.49
CA ALA A 108 -2.20 -11.05 6.02
C ALA A 108 -1.13 -11.50 5.00
N ARG A 109 -1.54 -11.74 3.75
CA ARG A 109 -0.63 -12.12 2.67
C ARG A 109 0.46 -11.07 2.44
N ALA A 110 0.13 -9.78 2.49
CA ALA A 110 1.13 -8.72 2.33
C ALA A 110 2.11 -8.68 3.51
N LEU A 111 1.62 -8.78 4.75
CA LEU A 111 2.47 -8.82 5.95
C LEU A 111 3.42 -10.02 5.93
N GLU A 112 2.95 -11.19 5.48
CA GLU A 112 3.77 -12.40 5.29
C GLU A 112 4.84 -12.23 4.19
N MET A 113 4.56 -11.40 3.19
CA MET A 113 5.51 -11.05 2.13
C MET A 113 6.53 -9.98 2.52
N GLY A 114 6.52 -9.53 3.78
CA GLY A 114 7.53 -8.62 4.33
C GLY A 114 7.15 -7.14 4.40
N TRP A 115 5.88 -6.79 4.18
CA TRP A 115 5.42 -5.42 4.45
C TRP A 115 5.48 -5.15 5.95
N ALA A 116 5.98 -3.97 6.34
CA ALA A 116 6.11 -3.59 7.75
C ALA A 116 4.77 -3.30 8.42
N GLY A 117 3.78 -2.92 7.65
CA GLY A 117 2.45 -2.62 8.17
C GLY A 117 1.44 -2.27 7.09
N VAL A 118 0.28 -1.84 7.55
CA VAL A 118 -0.86 -1.48 6.71
C VAL A 118 -1.58 -0.25 7.26
N PHE A 119 -1.99 0.63 6.36
CA PHE A 119 -3.09 1.55 6.57
C PHE A 119 -4.33 0.90 5.99
N TYR A 120 -5.19 0.37 6.85
CA TYR A 120 -6.37 -0.39 6.43
C TYR A 120 -7.34 0.48 5.62
N LYS A 121 -8.20 -0.14 4.81
CA LYS A 121 -9.23 0.56 4.04
C LYS A 121 -10.05 1.46 4.95
N THR A 122 -10.29 2.70 4.54
CA THR A 122 -10.98 3.69 5.38
C THR A 122 -12.34 3.23 5.84
N ILE A 123 -12.54 3.23 7.13
CA ILE A 123 -13.75 2.80 7.85
C ILE A 123 -14.62 4.02 8.13
N CYS A 124 -15.93 3.89 7.90
CA CYS A 124 -16.93 4.91 8.28
C CYS A 124 -18.20 4.23 8.81
N ARG A 125 -19.12 5.02 9.34
CA ARG A 125 -20.43 4.51 9.83
C ARG A 125 -21.50 4.46 8.73
N GLN A 126 -21.22 5.03 7.57
CA GLN A 126 -22.16 5.06 6.46
C GLN A 126 -22.11 3.76 5.66
N ASP A 127 -23.25 3.35 5.12
CA ASP A 127 -23.30 2.27 4.13
C ASP A 127 -22.72 2.75 2.81
N ILE A 128 -21.62 2.16 2.42
CA ILE A 128 -20.90 2.47 1.19
C ILE A 128 -21.29 1.45 0.12
N HIS A 129 -21.72 1.96 -1.02
CA HIS A 129 -22.00 1.15 -2.21
C HIS A 129 -21.16 1.68 -3.37
N GLU A 130 -20.06 1.01 -3.65
CA GLU A 130 -19.17 1.40 -4.74
C GLU A 130 -19.75 1.00 -6.11
N VAL A 131 -19.56 1.89 -7.08
CA VAL A 131 -19.98 1.62 -8.47
C VAL A 131 -19.03 0.63 -9.14
N SER A 132 -19.55 -0.15 -10.07
CA SER A 132 -18.75 -1.07 -10.91
C SER A 132 -18.75 -0.58 -12.36
N PRO A 133 -17.60 -0.60 -13.06
CA PRO A 133 -16.26 -0.97 -12.57
C PRO A 133 -15.62 0.14 -11.72
N ARG A 134 -14.96 -0.25 -10.62
CA ARG A 134 -14.22 0.68 -9.75
C ARG A 134 -12.94 1.22 -10.38
N PHE A 135 -12.37 0.45 -11.27
CA PHE A 135 -11.11 0.74 -11.94
C PHE A 135 -11.30 0.72 -13.44
N ASP A 136 -10.66 1.66 -14.12
CA ASP A 136 -10.71 1.75 -15.57
C ASP A 136 -9.37 2.24 -16.12
N ALA A 137 -9.01 1.77 -17.32
CA ALA A 137 -7.82 2.19 -18.03
C ALA A 137 -8.19 3.25 -19.10
N VAL A 138 -7.58 4.41 -18.99
CA VAL A 138 -7.69 5.45 -20.03
C VAL A 138 -6.70 5.12 -21.13
N LYS A 139 -7.19 4.95 -22.36
CA LYS A 139 -6.39 4.59 -23.52
C LYS A 139 -6.60 5.60 -24.65
N GLU A 140 -5.54 5.86 -25.40
CA GLU A 140 -5.58 6.56 -26.67
C GLU A 140 -5.19 5.56 -27.77
N GLY A 141 -6.16 5.06 -28.52
CA GLY A 141 -5.98 3.91 -29.40
C GLY A 141 -5.50 2.67 -28.64
N THR A 142 -4.31 2.17 -28.94
CA THR A 142 -3.67 1.04 -28.25
C THR A 142 -2.76 1.46 -27.10
N THR A 143 -2.50 2.76 -26.96
CA THR A 143 -1.58 3.29 -25.96
C THR A 143 -2.28 3.49 -24.61
N PHE A 144 -1.69 2.97 -23.55
CA PHE A 144 -2.14 3.24 -22.17
C PHE A 144 -1.75 4.68 -21.79
N ALA A 145 -2.74 5.53 -21.54
CA ALA A 145 -2.55 6.93 -21.17
C ALA A 145 -2.69 7.17 -19.65
N GLY A 146 -3.51 6.39 -18.98
CA GLY A 146 -3.74 6.58 -17.56
C GLY A 146 -4.62 5.51 -16.93
N PHE A 147 -4.77 5.63 -15.62
CA PHE A 147 -5.59 4.76 -14.78
C PHE A 147 -6.56 5.59 -13.94
N ARG A 148 -7.83 5.23 -13.97
CA ARG A 148 -8.89 5.88 -13.21
C ARG A 148 -9.42 4.92 -12.15
N ASN A 149 -9.67 5.43 -10.96
CA ASN A 149 -10.43 4.71 -9.94
C ASN A 149 -11.64 5.54 -9.45
N MET A 150 -12.68 4.84 -9.02
CA MET A 150 -13.87 5.40 -8.38
C MET A 150 -14.10 4.75 -7.01
N GLU A 151 -13.03 4.27 -6.42
CA GLU A 151 -13.04 3.63 -5.11
C GLU A 151 -13.35 4.63 -4.01
N GLN A 152 -14.23 4.24 -3.09
CA GLN A 152 -14.62 5.06 -1.95
C GLN A 152 -14.01 4.53 -0.65
N LEU A 153 -14.83 4.15 0.29
CA LEU A 153 -14.46 3.68 1.63
C LEU A 153 -14.71 2.16 1.74
N SER A 154 -14.58 1.59 2.95
CA SER A 154 -14.92 0.19 3.18
C SER A 154 -16.42 -0.04 2.96
N GLU A 155 -16.76 -1.15 2.28
CA GLU A 155 -18.16 -1.60 2.11
C GLU A 155 -18.60 -2.55 3.24
N ASN A 156 -17.69 -2.90 4.15
CA ASN A 156 -18.03 -3.71 5.30
C ASN A 156 -18.72 -2.86 6.37
N PRO A 157 -19.63 -3.43 7.18
CA PRO A 157 -20.01 -2.82 8.45
C PRO A 157 -18.76 -2.50 9.29
N TYR A 158 -18.70 -1.33 9.91
CA TYR A 158 -17.51 -0.88 10.63
C TYR A 158 -17.10 -1.83 11.77
N GLU A 159 -18.06 -2.51 12.40
CA GLU A 159 -17.78 -3.53 13.42
C GLU A 159 -16.96 -4.70 12.87
N VAL A 160 -17.26 -5.13 11.64
CA VAL A 160 -16.53 -6.21 10.95
C VAL A 160 -15.10 -5.77 10.66
N ASP A 161 -14.91 -4.53 10.21
CA ASP A 161 -13.57 -3.99 9.94
C ASP A 161 -12.73 -3.91 11.23
N PHE A 162 -13.29 -3.46 12.35
CA PHE A 162 -12.56 -3.44 13.62
C PHE A 162 -12.26 -4.86 14.15
N ASP A 163 -13.11 -5.84 13.88
CA ASP A 163 -12.80 -7.24 14.21
C ASP A 163 -11.64 -7.78 13.32
N ILE A 164 -11.60 -7.41 12.06
CA ILE A 164 -10.48 -7.73 11.17
C ILE A 164 -9.18 -7.11 11.70
N LEU A 165 -9.19 -5.83 12.07
CA LEU A 165 -8.03 -5.13 12.61
C LEU A 165 -7.52 -5.78 13.90
N ARG A 166 -8.42 -6.13 14.84
CA ARG A 166 -8.09 -6.85 16.07
C ARG A 166 -7.41 -8.18 15.79
N ARG A 167 -7.96 -8.98 14.86
CA ARG A 167 -7.38 -10.26 14.45
C ARG A 167 -6.02 -10.09 13.78
N LEU A 168 -5.84 -9.08 12.92
CA LEU A 168 -4.56 -8.76 12.30
C LEU A 168 -3.51 -8.43 13.37
N LYS A 169 -3.84 -7.58 14.34
CA LYS A 169 -2.90 -7.21 15.40
C LYS A 169 -2.54 -8.39 16.31
N GLN A 170 -3.50 -9.27 16.61
CA GLN A 170 -3.25 -10.49 17.39
C GLN A 170 -2.32 -11.47 16.67
N ASN A 171 -2.52 -11.67 15.36
CA ASN A 171 -1.75 -12.63 14.57
C ASN A 171 -0.40 -12.08 14.09
N TYR A 172 -0.27 -10.76 13.97
CA TYR A 172 0.94 -10.06 13.52
C TYR A 172 1.36 -8.97 14.52
N PRO A 173 1.70 -9.32 15.77
CA PRO A 173 1.92 -8.34 16.84
C PRO A 173 3.09 -7.38 16.59
N THR A 174 4.06 -7.77 15.77
CA THR A 174 5.23 -6.95 15.41
C THR A 174 5.00 -6.04 14.20
N LYS A 175 3.89 -6.23 13.49
CA LYS A 175 3.52 -5.41 12.33
C LYS A 175 2.70 -4.20 12.76
N VAL A 176 2.84 -3.12 12.03
CA VAL A 176 2.11 -1.88 12.32
C VAL A 176 0.74 -1.91 11.65
N ILE A 177 -0.31 -1.85 12.44
CA ILE A 177 -1.69 -1.85 11.98
C ILE A 177 -2.29 -0.47 12.26
N VAL A 178 -2.61 0.27 11.19
CA VAL A 178 -3.22 1.60 11.26
C VAL A 178 -4.65 1.53 10.76
N ALA A 179 -5.60 1.98 11.57
CA ALA A 179 -6.98 2.16 11.14
C ALA A 179 -7.10 3.49 10.38
N SER A 180 -7.51 3.47 9.12
CA SER A 180 -7.92 4.68 8.41
C SER A 180 -9.41 4.89 8.67
N ILE A 181 -9.81 6.07 9.13
CA ILE A 181 -11.19 6.38 9.52
C ILE A 181 -11.69 7.65 8.84
N MET A 182 -13.01 7.76 8.69
CA MET A 182 -13.70 8.97 8.27
C MET A 182 -15.03 9.11 9.04
N GLY A 183 -15.23 10.26 9.66
CA GLY A 183 -16.49 10.62 10.30
C GLY A 183 -17.27 11.64 9.47
N GLU A 184 -18.57 11.66 9.64
CA GLU A 184 -19.47 12.72 9.17
C GLU A 184 -19.59 13.81 10.24
N PHE A 185 -19.81 13.37 11.48
CA PHE A 185 -19.94 14.23 12.66
C PHE A 185 -18.76 14.04 13.60
N GLU A 186 -18.60 14.97 14.54
CA GLU A 186 -17.53 14.92 15.55
C GLU A 186 -17.49 13.60 16.32
N GLU A 187 -18.67 13.14 16.72
CA GLU A 187 -18.84 11.90 17.49
C GLU A 187 -18.35 10.68 16.73
N ASP A 188 -18.50 10.67 15.40
CA ASP A 188 -18.00 9.59 14.56
C ASP A 188 -16.49 9.51 14.60
N TRP A 189 -15.81 10.65 14.42
CA TRP A 189 -14.34 10.71 14.45
C TRP A 189 -13.79 10.15 15.76
N ILE A 190 -14.38 10.56 16.91
CA ILE A 190 -13.94 10.09 18.22
C ILE A 190 -14.26 8.62 18.43
N SER A 191 -15.49 8.20 18.13
CA SER A 191 -15.91 6.83 18.39
C SER A 191 -15.13 5.83 17.55
N LEU A 192 -14.91 6.12 16.25
CA LEU A 192 -14.10 5.28 15.37
C LEU A 192 -12.63 5.24 15.81
N ALA A 193 -12.05 6.37 16.25
CA ALA A 193 -10.69 6.42 16.76
C ALA A 193 -10.52 5.61 18.05
N LYS A 194 -11.49 5.68 18.97
CA LYS A 194 -11.49 4.85 20.19
C LYS A 194 -11.63 3.37 19.88
N MET A 195 -12.50 3.01 18.93
CA MET A 195 -12.63 1.62 18.47
C MET A 195 -11.33 1.10 17.85
N ALA A 196 -10.58 1.96 17.12
CA ALA A 196 -9.26 1.60 16.61
C ALA A 196 -8.26 1.31 17.73
N GLU A 197 -8.21 2.16 18.76
CA GLU A 197 -7.37 1.95 19.93
C GLU A 197 -7.78 0.68 20.68
N GLU A 198 -9.07 0.44 20.93
CA GLU A 198 -9.61 -0.76 21.55
C GLU A 198 -9.36 -2.05 20.74
N ALA A 199 -9.30 -1.93 19.40
CA ALA A 199 -8.92 -3.03 18.52
C ALA A 199 -7.42 -3.36 18.58
N GLY A 200 -6.61 -2.51 19.23
CA GLY A 200 -5.17 -2.65 19.38
C GLY A 200 -4.38 -2.10 18.19
N CYS A 201 -4.98 -1.21 17.38
CA CYS A 201 -4.25 -0.53 16.32
C CYS A 201 -3.10 0.32 16.88
N ASP A 202 -2.00 0.37 16.15
CA ASP A 202 -0.81 1.11 16.54
C ASP A 202 -0.93 2.63 16.29
N ALA A 203 -1.82 3.03 15.38
CA ALA A 203 -2.11 4.42 15.06
C ALA A 203 -3.48 4.54 14.38
N VAL A 204 -3.98 5.77 14.24
CA VAL A 204 -5.18 6.10 13.48
C VAL A 204 -4.86 7.13 12.39
N GLU A 205 -5.30 6.85 11.15
CA GLU A 205 -5.26 7.78 10.03
C GLU A 205 -6.62 8.49 9.90
N LEU A 206 -6.63 9.82 9.85
CA LEU A 206 -7.82 10.62 9.61
C LEU A 206 -7.91 10.95 8.11
N ASN A 207 -8.82 10.31 7.40
CA ASN A 207 -8.95 10.48 5.95
C ASN A 207 -9.70 11.79 5.60
N PHE A 208 -8.98 12.90 5.52
CA PHE A 208 -9.46 14.20 5.05
C PHE A 208 -9.36 14.37 3.53
N SER A 209 -9.38 13.30 2.77
CA SER A 209 -8.89 13.39 1.40
C SER A 209 -9.75 12.67 0.35
N CYS A 210 -10.73 11.85 0.74
CA CYS A 210 -11.55 11.14 -0.23
C CYS A 210 -12.31 12.13 -1.13
N PRO A 211 -12.10 12.10 -2.47
CA PRO A 211 -12.69 13.07 -3.36
C PRO A 211 -14.13 12.72 -3.81
N GLN A 212 -14.61 11.53 -3.44
CA GLN A 212 -15.84 10.92 -4.00
C GLN A 212 -16.98 10.83 -2.99
N MET A 213 -16.92 11.62 -1.91
CA MET A 213 -17.99 11.62 -0.92
C MET A 213 -19.25 12.31 -1.48
N ARG A 214 -20.42 11.70 -1.20
CA ARG A 214 -21.71 12.22 -1.64
C ARG A 214 -22.21 13.39 -0.79
N LEU A 215 -21.79 13.44 0.48
CA LEU A 215 -22.17 14.49 1.41
C LEU A 215 -21.14 15.59 1.42
N ALA A 216 -21.59 16.83 1.37
CA ALA A 216 -20.75 18.01 1.55
C ALA A 216 -20.16 18.03 2.97
N GLY A 217 -18.97 18.58 3.12
CA GLY A 217 -18.30 18.68 4.42
C GLY A 217 -17.56 17.41 4.85
N MET A 218 -17.40 16.43 3.96
CA MET A 218 -16.63 15.20 4.22
C MET A 218 -15.44 15.07 3.28
N GLY A 219 -14.50 14.21 3.66
CA GLY A 219 -13.34 13.84 2.83
C GLY A 219 -12.53 15.05 2.38
N SER A 220 -12.43 15.29 1.06
CA SER A 220 -11.64 16.38 0.51
C SER A 220 -12.13 17.78 0.88
N ASP A 221 -13.39 17.93 1.27
CA ASP A 221 -13.90 19.23 1.72
C ASP A 221 -13.28 19.63 3.06
N VAL A 222 -13.12 18.65 3.98
CA VAL A 222 -12.36 18.83 5.22
C VAL A 222 -10.89 19.14 4.92
N GLY A 223 -10.25 18.32 4.05
CA GLY A 223 -8.82 18.47 3.74
C GLY A 223 -8.44 19.74 3.02
N GLN A 224 -9.39 20.47 2.43
CA GLN A 224 -9.18 21.79 1.81
C GLN A 224 -9.30 22.93 2.80
N ASP A 225 -9.91 22.71 3.96
CA ASP A 225 -10.12 23.71 5.00
C ASP A 225 -9.15 23.50 6.18
N PRO A 226 -8.14 24.37 6.35
CA PRO A 226 -7.18 24.25 7.44
C PRO A 226 -7.81 24.32 8.84
N GLU A 227 -8.94 25.02 9.00
CA GLU A 227 -9.64 25.13 10.29
C GLU A 227 -10.32 23.82 10.65
N LEU A 228 -10.98 23.16 9.68
CA LEU A 228 -11.57 21.83 9.89
C LEU A 228 -10.49 20.75 10.12
N VAL A 229 -9.39 20.81 9.39
CA VAL A 229 -8.24 19.91 9.61
C VAL A 229 -7.69 20.07 11.03
N ALA A 230 -7.48 21.32 11.47
CA ALA A 230 -7.03 21.61 12.83
C ALA A 230 -8.03 21.12 13.88
N TYR A 231 -9.29 21.38 13.65
CA TYR A 231 -10.37 21.06 14.55
C TYR A 231 -10.48 19.53 14.78
N TYR A 232 -10.69 18.74 13.73
CA TYR A 232 -10.83 17.29 13.86
C TYR A 232 -9.54 16.62 14.35
N THR A 233 -8.37 17.07 13.89
CA THR A 233 -7.09 16.55 14.39
C THR A 233 -6.94 16.75 15.88
N THR A 234 -7.21 17.97 16.38
CA THR A 234 -7.16 18.27 17.81
C THR A 234 -8.15 17.43 18.60
N TYR A 235 -9.36 17.31 18.06
CA TYR A 235 -10.46 16.63 18.74
C TYR A 235 -10.18 15.14 18.93
N VAL A 236 -9.71 14.47 17.88
CA VAL A 236 -9.28 13.06 17.97
C VAL A 236 -8.07 12.92 18.86
N LYS A 237 -7.03 13.76 18.69
CA LYS A 237 -5.78 13.69 19.45
C LYS A 237 -6.00 13.79 20.98
N ARG A 238 -7.02 14.52 21.43
CA ARG A 238 -7.38 14.63 22.84
C ARG A 238 -8.11 13.42 23.41
N ASN A 239 -8.60 12.51 22.56
CA ASN A 239 -9.48 11.42 22.94
C ASN A 239 -8.86 10.04 22.81
N VAL A 240 -7.67 9.91 22.18
CA VAL A 240 -6.93 8.67 22.05
C VAL A 240 -5.47 8.85 22.45
N SER A 241 -4.82 7.76 22.84
CA SER A 241 -3.39 7.75 23.21
C SER A 241 -2.48 7.30 22.07
N ILE A 242 -3.03 6.63 21.07
CA ILE A 242 -2.30 6.20 19.87
C ILE A 242 -1.98 7.38 18.95
N PRO A 243 -0.93 7.29 18.13
CA PRO A 243 -0.59 8.29 17.13
C PRO A 243 -1.74 8.64 16.18
N VAL A 244 -1.89 9.93 15.87
CA VAL A 244 -2.92 10.47 14.97
C VAL A 244 -2.27 11.04 13.72
N ILE A 245 -2.70 10.55 12.55
CA ILE A 245 -2.06 10.80 11.25
C ILE A 245 -3.09 11.36 10.26
N PRO A 246 -3.21 12.68 10.09
CA PRO A 246 -4.07 13.27 9.06
C PRO A 246 -3.59 12.91 7.65
N LYS A 247 -4.51 12.44 6.79
CA LYS A 247 -4.24 12.18 5.36
C LYS A 247 -4.76 13.30 4.49
N MET A 248 -3.84 13.91 3.74
CA MET A 248 -4.08 15.10 2.94
C MET A 248 -4.59 14.80 1.54
N THR A 249 -5.46 15.70 1.04
CA THR A 249 -5.93 15.70 -0.35
C THR A 249 -4.94 16.43 -1.26
N PRO A 250 -4.67 15.92 -2.48
CA PRO A 250 -3.92 16.69 -3.49
C PRO A 250 -4.78 17.74 -4.21
N ASN A 251 -6.10 17.73 -3.98
CA ASN A 251 -7.07 18.56 -4.70
C ASN A 251 -7.20 19.96 -4.06
N ILE A 252 -6.08 20.63 -3.89
CA ILE A 252 -5.96 21.95 -3.27
C ILE A 252 -4.80 22.72 -3.91
N THR A 253 -4.93 24.02 -4.02
CA THR A 253 -3.87 24.87 -4.63
C THR A 253 -2.62 24.95 -3.74
N HIS A 254 -2.79 25.03 -2.41
CA HIS A 254 -1.71 25.21 -1.46
C HIS A 254 -1.83 24.23 -0.29
N MET A 255 -1.22 23.04 -0.43
CA MET A 255 -1.24 21.99 0.58
C MET A 255 -0.53 22.38 1.89
N ASN A 256 0.38 23.35 1.86
CA ASN A 256 1.11 23.82 3.05
C ASN A 256 0.19 24.35 4.15
N ARG A 257 -0.96 24.93 3.82
CA ARG A 257 -1.89 25.48 4.83
C ARG A 257 -2.50 24.40 5.71
N PRO A 258 -3.18 23.36 5.19
CA PRO A 258 -3.69 22.26 6.01
C PRO A 258 -2.57 21.42 6.65
N LEU A 259 -1.40 21.28 6.02
CA LEU A 259 -0.24 20.62 6.63
C LEU A 259 0.23 21.33 7.89
N LEU A 260 0.38 22.67 7.83
CA LEU A 260 0.75 23.46 9.01
C LEU A 260 -0.33 23.39 10.09
N ALA A 261 -1.62 23.40 9.71
CA ALA A 261 -2.72 23.21 10.63
C ALA A 261 -2.59 21.88 11.39
N SER A 262 -2.30 20.78 10.68
CA SER A 262 -2.04 19.46 11.28
C SER A 262 -0.84 19.49 12.24
N TYR A 263 0.25 20.10 11.83
CA TYR A 263 1.47 20.20 12.64
C TYR A 263 1.22 20.95 13.95
N PHE A 264 0.59 22.13 13.89
CA PHE A 264 0.34 22.95 15.09
C PHE A 264 -0.70 22.36 16.04
N THR A 265 -1.50 21.39 15.58
CA THR A 265 -2.45 20.65 16.43
C THR A 265 -1.86 19.40 17.05
N GLY A 266 -0.58 19.12 16.80
CA GLY A 266 0.14 18.01 17.42
C GLY A 266 -0.11 16.66 16.74
N ALA A 267 -0.41 16.63 15.44
CA ALA A 267 -0.38 15.41 14.65
C ALA A 267 0.99 14.72 14.76
N ASP A 268 1.00 13.40 14.91
CA ASP A 268 2.24 12.64 15.09
C ASP A 268 2.97 12.41 13.76
N ALA A 269 2.22 12.37 12.66
CA ALA A 269 2.71 12.32 11.28
C ALA A 269 1.64 12.85 10.33
N VAL A 270 1.97 12.91 9.04
CA VAL A 270 1.02 13.23 7.97
C VAL A 270 1.14 12.20 6.86
N SER A 271 0.01 11.73 6.35
CA SER A 271 -0.09 10.88 5.18
C SER A 271 -0.44 11.73 3.94
N ALA A 272 0.19 11.44 2.81
CA ALA A 272 -0.08 12.10 1.53
C ALA A 272 0.25 11.14 0.38
N ILE A 273 -0.49 11.13 -0.65
CA ILE A 273 -1.70 11.86 -1.00
C ILE A 273 -2.80 10.87 -1.40
N ASN A 274 -4.06 11.32 -1.41
CA ASN A 274 -5.16 10.54 -1.99
C ASN A 274 -5.24 10.80 -3.51
N THR A 275 -6.34 10.38 -4.13
CA THR A 275 -6.59 10.46 -5.57
C THR A 275 -6.69 11.92 -6.07
N ILE A 276 -6.04 12.21 -7.18
CA ILE A 276 -6.19 13.46 -7.92
C ILE A 276 -7.53 13.41 -8.68
N LYS A 277 -8.39 14.40 -8.47
CA LYS A 277 -9.64 14.54 -9.24
C LYS A 277 -9.32 14.81 -10.71
N SER A 278 -9.93 14.03 -11.59
CA SER A 278 -9.83 14.24 -13.03
C SER A 278 -11.13 13.88 -13.73
N VAL A 279 -11.32 14.37 -14.94
CA VAL A 279 -12.44 14.04 -15.81
C VAL A 279 -11.89 13.40 -17.08
N THR A 280 -12.44 12.25 -17.45
CA THR A 280 -12.21 11.62 -18.74
C THR A 280 -13.51 11.62 -19.52
N LEU A 281 -13.45 12.05 -20.77
CA LEU A 281 -14.58 11.93 -21.67
C LEU A 281 -14.49 10.57 -22.37
N SER A 282 -15.58 9.81 -22.35
CA SER A 282 -15.70 8.66 -23.26
C SER A 282 -15.92 9.20 -24.66
N PRO A 283 -15.23 8.64 -25.67
CA PRO A 283 -15.45 9.03 -27.05
C PRO A 283 -16.87 8.72 -27.52
#